data_017652a8cca6541cfdfd029717bd22b9
#
_entry.id   017652a8cca6541cfdfd029717bd22b9
#
_cell.length_a   1.000
_cell.length_b   1.000
_cell.length_c   1.000
_cell.angle_alpha   90.00
_cell.angle_beta   90.00
_cell.angle_gamma   90.00
#
_symmetry.space_group_name_H-M   'P 1'
#
loop_
_entity.id
_entity.type
_entity.pdbx_description
1 polymer ?
#
loop_
_entity_poly.entity_id
_entity_poly.type
_entity_poly.pdbx_seq_one_letter_code
_entity_poly.pdbx_strand_id
1 'polypeptide(L)'
;MREALRLADEAGAAGEVPIGAVLVVAGQVVGRGANCVIRDGDTTAHAEVVALRDTFRAINNYRVPGATIYTTVEPCAMCAGAIIHARLSRVVWGAPDPKFGAAGSVIDLFAEPRLNHHARAVVGGVLAAESALRLKSFFATRRKPPAMMSSEFKVKTASWPDDMATLKAIRFEVFVEEQKVPVESEIDAYDPLSIHAIAWSNGQHAGCGRLLPDGHIGRMAVLKPFRGLGVGGLLLQHLMARAQQRGDCEVVLSAQTHAIGFYEKFEFVAEGAEYLDCNIPHRDMRKIL
;
A
#
# COMPACT_ATOMS: atom_id res chain seq x y z
N MET A 1 0.30 -23.69 -14.60
CA MET A 1 -0.34 -22.47 -14.08
C MET A 1 -1.46 -22.76 -13.07
N ARG A 2 -2.45 -23.60 -13.33
CA ARG A 2 -3.53 -23.89 -12.34
C ARG A 2 -3.01 -24.43 -11.01
N GLU A 3 -1.99 -25.30 -11.03
CA GLU A 3 -1.32 -25.77 -9.80
C GLU A 3 -0.59 -24.65 -9.08
N ALA A 4 0.03 -23.71 -9.80
CA ALA A 4 0.64 -22.53 -9.19
C ALA A 4 -0.42 -21.61 -8.53
N LEU A 5 -1.61 -21.47 -9.14
CA LEU A 5 -2.72 -20.73 -8.54
C LEU A 5 -3.26 -21.41 -7.26
N ARG A 6 -3.32 -22.75 -7.22
CA ARG A 6 -3.69 -23.49 -6.02
C ARG A 6 -2.69 -23.21 -4.85
N LEU A 7 -1.40 -23.23 -5.15
CA LEU A 7 -0.36 -22.88 -4.18
C LEU A 7 -0.44 -21.41 -3.73
N ALA A 8 -0.84 -20.51 -4.64
CA ALA A 8 -1.11 -19.12 -4.27
C ALA A 8 -2.30 -19.01 -3.31
N ASP A 9 -3.37 -19.80 -3.50
CA ASP A 9 -4.50 -19.85 -2.57
C ASP A 9 -4.07 -20.37 -1.19
N GLU A 10 -3.20 -21.37 -1.12
CA GLU A 10 -2.61 -21.87 0.13
C GLU A 10 -1.77 -20.81 0.84
N ALA A 11 -0.91 -20.08 0.11
CA ALA A 11 -0.16 -18.95 0.67
C ALA A 11 -1.11 -17.90 1.25
N GLY A 12 -2.15 -17.51 0.52
CA GLY A 12 -3.15 -16.55 0.97
C GLY A 12 -3.89 -16.98 2.24
N ALA A 13 -4.28 -18.26 2.32
CA ALA A 13 -4.92 -18.83 3.50
C ALA A 13 -3.99 -18.86 4.72
N ALA A 14 -2.67 -19.02 4.51
CA ALA A 14 -1.65 -18.92 5.55
C ALA A 14 -1.27 -17.48 5.93
N GLY A 15 -1.94 -16.48 5.33
CA GLY A 15 -1.64 -15.07 5.60
C GLY A 15 -0.46 -14.49 4.82
N GLU A 16 0.10 -15.21 3.89
CA GLU A 16 1.15 -14.78 2.98
C GLU A 16 0.58 -14.10 1.73
N VAL A 17 1.41 -13.33 1.01
CA VAL A 17 1.00 -12.82 -0.30
C VAL A 17 0.68 -14.01 -1.22
N PRO A 18 -0.50 -14.07 -1.90
CA PRO A 18 -0.96 -15.23 -2.64
C PRO A 18 -0.20 -15.39 -3.98
N ILE A 19 1.03 -15.86 -3.86
CA ILE A 19 1.91 -16.17 -4.98
C ILE A 19 2.31 -17.64 -4.87
N GLY A 20 2.21 -18.36 -5.98
CA GLY A 20 2.58 -19.75 -6.10
C GLY A 20 3.40 -19.99 -7.36
N ALA A 21 4.31 -20.96 -7.30
CA ALA A 21 5.15 -21.36 -8.41
C ALA A 21 5.31 -22.89 -8.49
N VAL A 22 5.45 -23.41 -9.72
CA VAL A 22 5.78 -24.82 -9.97
C VAL A 22 6.85 -24.94 -11.03
N LEU A 23 7.76 -25.92 -10.85
CA LEU A 23 8.69 -26.33 -11.88
C LEU A 23 8.17 -27.61 -12.56
N VAL A 24 8.31 -27.65 -13.88
CA VAL A 24 7.88 -28.76 -14.72
C VAL A 24 9.04 -29.21 -15.61
N VAL A 25 9.32 -30.50 -15.62
CA VAL A 25 10.26 -31.16 -16.52
C VAL A 25 9.53 -32.30 -17.24
N ALA A 26 9.65 -32.37 -18.55
CA ALA A 26 9.01 -33.41 -19.37
C ALA A 26 7.50 -33.62 -19.05
N GLY A 27 6.77 -32.54 -18.78
CA GLY A 27 5.36 -32.59 -18.42
C GLY A 27 5.03 -32.95 -16.95
N GLN A 28 6.03 -33.29 -16.14
CA GLN A 28 5.86 -33.64 -14.74
C GLN A 28 6.22 -32.47 -13.83
N VAL A 29 5.43 -32.24 -12.77
CA VAL A 29 5.75 -31.25 -11.72
C VAL A 29 6.84 -31.83 -10.82
N VAL A 30 8.01 -31.19 -10.82
CA VAL A 30 9.21 -31.62 -10.05
C VAL A 30 9.49 -30.74 -8.86
N GLY A 31 8.85 -29.60 -8.74
CA GLY A 31 8.98 -28.72 -7.58
C GLY A 31 7.77 -27.80 -7.43
N ARG A 32 7.46 -27.49 -6.18
CA ARG A 32 6.35 -26.62 -5.77
C ARG A 32 6.83 -25.57 -4.79
N GLY A 33 6.28 -24.37 -4.89
CA GLY A 33 6.53 -23.27 -3.96
C GLY A 33 5.32 -22.38 -3.77
N ALA A 34 5.04 -22.08 -2.53
CA ALA A 34 4.11 -21.03 -2.11
C ALA A 34 4.93 -19.94 -1.41
N ASN A 35 4.54 -18.68 -1.54
CA ASN A 35 5.18 -17.60 -0.80
C ASN A 35 5.10 -17.85 0.70
N CYS A 36 6.20 -17.69 1.42
CA CYS A 36 6.30 -17.97 2.86
C CYS A 36 7.27 -17.04 3.60
N VAL A 37 7.38 -15.80 3.11
CA VAL A 37 8.28 -14.77 3.64
C VAL A 37 8.02 -14.47 5.12
N ILE A 38 6.76 -14.34 5.52
CA ILE A 38 6.37 -14.01 6.89
C ILE A 38 6.59 -15.24 7.79
N ARG A 39 6.12 -16.41 7.36
CA ARG A 39 6.22 -17.67 8.11
C ARG A 39 7.66 -18.03 8.43
N ASP A 40 8.54 -17.90 7.43
CA ASP A 40 9.94 -18.35 7.54
C ASP A 40 10.88 -17.23 8.01
N GLY A 41 10.38 -15.98 8.14
CA GLY A 41 11.20 -14.79 8.47
C GLY A 41 12.32 -14.55 7.44
N ASP A 42 12.10 -14.97 6.19
CA ASP A 42 13.10 -14.95 5.11
C ASP A 42 12.58 -14.15 3.92
N THR A 43 13.18 -13.00 3.65
CA THR A 43 12.81 -12.12 2.52
C THR A 43 13.04 -12.77 1.15
N THR A 44 13.80 -13.85 1.08
CA THR A 44 14.06 -14.60 -0.15
C THR A 44 13.08 -15.76 -0.36
N ALA A 45 12.18 -16.03 0.59
CA ALA A 45 11.23 -17.14 0.53
C ALA A 45 10.03 -16.83 -0.39
N HIS A 46 10.29 -16.26 -1.57
CA HIS A 46 9.33 -16.11 -2.64
C HIS A 46 8.99 -17.47 -3.26
N ALA A 47 7.77 -17.59 -3.78
CA ALA A 47 7.25 -18.86 -4.33
C ALA A 47 8.20 -19.51 -5.34
N GLU A 48 8.82 -18.71 -6.22
CA GLU A 48 9.76 -19.19 -7.23
C GLU A 48 11.03 -19.78 -6.58
N VAL A 49 11.59 -19.08 -5.59
CA VAL A 49 12.79 -19.54 -4.88
C VAL A 49 12.49 -20.81 -4.08
N VAL A 50 11.31 -20.86 -3.45
CA VAL A 50 10.85 -22.06 -2.73
C VAL A 50 10.70 -23.25 -3.68
N ALA A 51 10.06 -23.05 -4.84
CA ALA A 51 9.89 -24.10 -5.85
C ALA A 51 11.24 -24.59 -6.43
N LEU A 52 12.20 -23.68 -6.64
CA LEU A 52 13.56 -24.03 -7.05
C LEU A 52 14.26 -24.88 -5.97
N ARG A 53 14.20 -24.45 -4.70
CA ARG A 53 14.80 -25.20 -3.58
C ARG A 53 14.17 -26.58 -3.41
N ASP A 54 12.86 -26.70 -3.57
CA ASP A 54 12.15 -27.99 -3.57
C ASP A 54 12.67 -28.92 -4.68
N THR A 55 12.76 -28.39 -5.90
CA THR A 55 13.32 -29.13 -7.05
C THR A 55 14.77 -29.55 -6.80
N PHE A 56 15.64 -28.65 -6.33
CA PHE A 56 17.06 -28.93 -6.14
C PHE A 56 17.31 -30.07 -5.13
N ARG A 57 16.50 -30.14 -4.08
CA ARG A 57 16.54 -31.23 -3.10
C ARG A 57 16.09 -32.55 -3.73
N ALA A 58 14.99 -32.51 -4.52
CA ALA A 58 14.43 -33.72 -5.15
C ALA A 58 15.38 -34.35 -6.18
N ILE A 59 16.09 -33.53 -7.00
CA ILE A 59 16.95 -34.02 -8.07
C ILE A 59 18.44 -34.04 -7.69
N ASN A 60 18.79 -33.58 -6.49
CA ASN A 60 20.17 -33.41 -6.00
C ASN A 60 21.07 -32.62 -6.99
N ASN A 61 20.52 -31.56 -7.60
CA ASN A 61 21.22 -30.71 -8.55
C ASN A 61 20.63 -29.28 -8.49
N TYR A 62 21.49 -28.26 -8.54
CA TYR A 62 21.10 -26.85 -8.55
C TYR A 62 20.83 -26.30 -9.96
N ARG A 63 21.03 -27.09 -11.00
CA ARG A 63 20.71 -26.73 -12.39
C ARG A 63 19.68 -27.68 -12.95
N VAL A 64 18.65 -27.11 -13.61
CA VAL A 64 17.52 -27.86 -14.16
C VAL A 64 17.30 -27.46 -15.62
N PRO A 65 18.27 -27.74 -16.52
CA PRO A 65 18.10 -27.41 -17.93
C PRO A 65 16.90 -28.20 -18.51
N GLY A 66 16.13 -27.53 -19.40
CA GLY A 66 14.92 -28.12 -19.96
C GLY A 66 13.65 -27.85 -19.12
N ALA A 67 13.79 -27.40 -17.87
CA ALA A 67 12.63 -27.08 -17.05
C ALA A 67 11.88 -25.82 -17.48
N THR A 68 10.59 -25.83 -17.22
CA THR A 68 9.70 -24.65 -17.27
C THR A 68 9.24 -24.30 -15.87
N ILE A 69 9.38 -23.04 -15.48
CA ILE A 69 8.73 -22.52 -14.28
C ILE A 69 7.42 -21.82 -14.65
N TYR A 70 6.38 -22.08 -13.87
CA TYR A 70 5.11 -21.35 -13.91
C TYR A 70 4.96 -20.60 -12.58
N THR A 71 4.81 -19.30 -12.63
CA THR A 71 4.57 -18.46 -11.44
C THR A 71 3.33 -17.60 -11.64
N THR A 72 2.54 -17.37 -10.60
CA THR A 72 1.29 -16.62 -10.69
C THR A 72 1.49 -15.13 -10.92
N VAL A 73 2.68 -14.61 -10.59
CA VAL A 73 3.05 -13.21 -10.77
C VAL A 73 4.37 -13.15 -11.54
N GLU A 74 4.59 -12.06 -12.25
CA GLU A 74 5.86 -11.77 -12.92
C GLU A 74 7.02 -11.84 -11.91
N PRO A 75 8.10 -12.58 -12.21
CA PRO A 75 9.23 -12.70 -11.30
C PRO A 75 9.92 -11.36 -11.03
N CYS A 76 10.22 -11.06 -9.78
CA CYS A 76 11.07 -9.93 -9.41
C CYS A 76 12.55 -10.19 -9.78
N ALA A 77 13.40 -9.18 -9.65
CA ALA A 77 14.83 -9.29 -10.01
C ALA A 77 15.55 -10.43 -9.27
N MET A 78 15.26 -10.65 -7.99
CA MET A 78 15.82 -11.74 -7.21
C MET A 78 15.42 -13.11 -7.78
N CYS A 79 14.12 -13.30 -8.06
CA CYS A 79 13.58 -14.56 -8.59
C CYS A 79 14.07 -14.79 -10.03
N ALA A 80 14.10 -13.77 -10.88
CA ALA A 80 14.65 -13.85 -12.23
C ALA A 80 16.11 -14.25 -12.21
N GLY A 81 16.92 -13.67 -11.33
CA GLY A 81 18.31 -14.07 -11.12
C GLY A 81 18.45 -15.54 -10.70
N ALA A 82 17.63 -16.01 -9.76
CA ALA A 82 17.63 -17.41 -9.32
C ALA A 82 17.25 -18.37 -10.47
N ILE A 83 16.25 -18.01 -11.28
CA ILE A 83 15.81 -18.77 -12.47
C ILE A 83 16.93 -18.87 -13.51
N ILE A 84 17.66 -17.79 -13.77
CA ILE A 84 18.80 -17.75 -14.68
C ILE A 84 19.93 -18.63 -14.16
N HIS A 85 20.27 -18.55 -12.89
CA HIS A 85 21.29 -19.39 -12.25
C HIS A 85 20.93 -20.87 -12.28
N ALA A 86 19.65 -21.22 -12.13
CA ALA A 86 19.14 -22.58 -12.25
C ALA A 86 19.13 -23.12 -13.69
N ARG A 87 19.42 -22.28 -14.70
CA ARG A 87 19.47 -22.64 -16.13
C ARG A 87 18.11 -23.10 -16.68
N LEU A 88 17.01 -22.52 -16.21
CA LEU A 88 15.69 -22.89 -16.71
C LEU A 88 15.53 -22.50 -18.19
N SER A 89 14.84 -23.34 -18.95
CA SER A 89 14.64 -23.12 -20.40
C SER A 89 13.44 -22.26 -20.71
N ARG A 90 12.45 -22.20 -19.82
CA ARG A 90 11.22 -21.45 -20.06
C ARG A 90 10.65 -20.84 -18.77
N VAL A 91 10.15 -19.62 -18.90
CA VAL A 91 9.47 -18.88 -17.81
C VAL A 91 8.07 -18.53 -18.28
N VAL A 92 7.06 -18.89 -17.50
CA VAL A 92 5.64 -18.57 -17.75
C VAL A 92 5.06 -17.91 -16.52
N TRP A 93 4.54 -16.71 -16.67
CA TRP A 93 3.98 -15.97 -15.54
C TRP A 93 2.55 -15.44 -15.80
N GLY A 94 1.82 -15.18 -14.71
CA GLY A 94 0.43 -14.75 -14.72
C GLY A 94 0.23 -13.24 -14.77
N ALA A 95 0.02 -12.60 -13.63
CA ALA A 95 -0.18 -11.16 -13.54
C ALA A 95 1.15 -10.40 -13.65
N PRO A 96 1.19 -9.23 -14.36
CA PRO A 96 2.36 -8.35 -14.35
C PRO A 96 2.58 -7.75 -12.97
N ASP A 97 3.85 -7.45 -12.64
CA ASP A 97 4.21 -6.69 -11.44
C ASP A 97 4.81 -5.33 -11.84
N PRO A 98 4.01 -4.25 -11.82
CA PRO A 98 4.46 -2.92 -12.23
C PRO A 98 5.44 -2.27 -11.26
N LYS A 99 5.73 -2.90 -10.10
CA LYS A 99 6.63 -2.35 -9.08
C LYS A 99 7.98 -3.06 -9.02
N PHE A 100 8.00 -4.38 -9.23
CA PHE A 100 9.19 -5.21 -9.04
C PHE A 100 9.43 -6.20 -10.19
N GLY A 101 8.56 -6.25 -11.22
CA GLY A 101 8.64 -7.21 -12.32
C GLY A 101 9.93 -7.08 -13.11
N ALA A 102 10.61 -8.20 -13.32
CA ALA A 102 11.88 -8.27 -14.01
C ALA A 102 11.84 -9.12 -15.29
N ALA A 103 10.65 -9.27 -15.88
CA ALA A 103 10.42 -9.93 -17.16
C ALA A 103 9.66 -9.01 -18.14
N GLY A 104 9.93 -7.68 -18.05
CA GLY A 104 9.45 -6.65 -18.95
C GLY A 104 8.65 -5.52 -18.33
N SER A 105 8.10 -5.67 -17.09
CA SER A 105 7.29 -4.59 -16.49
C SER A 105 8.12 -3.42 -15.96
N VAL A 106 9.21 -3.67 -15.26
CA VAL A 106 10.11 -2.63 -14.72
C VAL A 106 11.48 -2.72 -15.37
N ILE A 107 12.06 -3.91 -15.38
CA ILE A 107 13.29 -4.26 -16.08
C ILE A 107 13.08 -5.59 -16.80
N ASP A 108 13.96 -5.95 -17.73
CA ASP A 108 13.94 -7.27 -18.38
C ASP A 108 15.30 -7.95 -18.23
N LEU A 109 15.45 -8.76 -17.18
CA LEU A 109 16.66 -9.54 -16.95
C LEU A 109 16.78 -10.72 -17.91
N PHE A 110 15.70 -11.23 -18.47
CA PHE A 110 15.75 -12.35 -19.41
C PHE A 110 16.19 -11.93 -20.81
N ALA A 111 16.05 -10.64 -21.15
CA ALA A 111 16.55 -10.04 -22.38
C ALA A 111 17.97 -9.47 -22.28
N GLU A 112 18.61 -9.43 -21.09
CA GLU A 112 19.94 -8.84 -20.90
C GLU A 112 21.03 -9.71 -21.59
N PRO A 113 21.65 -9.25 -22.69
CA PRO A 113 22.52 -10.09 -23.51
C PRO A 113 23.86 -10.46 -22.86
N ARG A 114 24.29 -9.74 -21.81
CA ARG A 114 25.55 -9.98 -21.10
C ARG A 114 25.46 -11.13 -20.10
N LEU A 115 24.26 -11.62 -19.81
CA LEU A 115 24.08 -12.75 -18.90
C LEU A 115 24.46 -14.07 -19.60
N ASN A 116 25.04 -14.99 -18.83
CA ASN A 116 25.59 -16.24 -19.33
C ASN A 116 24.55 -17.35 -19.56
N HIS A 117 23.27 -17.06 -19.38
CA HIS A 117 22.15 -17.96 -19.70
C HIS A 117 20.90 -17.18 -20.05
N HIS A 118 20.22 -17.64 -21.09
CA HIS A 118 18.94 -17.07 -21.55
C HIS A 118 17.89 -18.16 -21.59
N ALA A 119 16.72 -17.86 -21.04
CA ALA A 119 15.54 -18.71 -21.23
C ALA A 119 15.13 -18.67 -22.71
N ARG A 120 14.81 -19.85 -23.29
CA ARG A 120 14.38 -19.96 -24.71
C ARG A 120 13.01 -19.29 -24.96
N ALA A 121 12.19 -19.18 -23.92
CA ALA A 121 10.90 -18.50 -24.00
C ALA A 121 10.52 -17.90 -22.64
N VAL A 122 10.08 -16.65 -22.68
CA VAL A 122 9.47 -15.93 -21.55
C VAL A 122 8.07 -15.53 -21.98
N VAL A 123 7.04 -16.02 -21.29
CA VAL A 123 5.63 -15.85 -21.68
C VAL A 123 4.83 -15.32 -20.49
N GLY A 124 4.34 -14.11 -20.62
CA GLY A 124 3.51 -13.46 -19.61
C GLY A 124 2.00 -13.56 -19.91
N GLY A 125 1.19 -13.20 -18.94
CA GLY A 125 -0.26 -13.05 -19.10
C GLY A 125 -1.08 -14.35 -19.00
N VAL A 126 -0.46 -15.48 -18.66
CA VAL A 126 -1.16 -16.77 -18.57
C VAL A 126 -2.01 -16.83 -17.30
N LEU A 127 -3.32 -16.80 -17.45
CA LEU A 127 -4.31 -16.67 -16.36
C LEU A 127 -4.09 -15.41 -15.51
N ALA A 128 -3.72 -14.31 -16.18
CA ALA A 128 -3.38 -13.05 -15.52
C ALA A 128 -4.54 -12.49 -14.68
N ALA A 129 -5.75 -12.54 -15.18
CA ALA A 129 -6.92 -12.02 -14.46
C ALA A 129 -7.17 -12.80 -13.15
N GLU A 130 -7.02 -14.12 -13.17
CA GLU A 130 -7.19 -14.98 -12.00
C GLU A 130 -6.09 -14.73 -10.96
N SER A 131 -4.85 -14.52 -11.40
CA SER A 131 -3.71 -14.14 -10.54
C SER A 131 -3.91 -12.76 -9.93
N ALA A 132 -4.27 -11.76 -10.74
CA ALA A 132 -4.49 -10.39 -10.29
C ALA A 132 -5.66 -10.29 -9.29
N LEU A 133 -6.73 -11.07 -9.50
CA LEU A 133 -7.88 -11.09 -8.58
C LEU A 133 -7.46 -11.56 -7.18
N ARG A 134 -6.63 -12.61 -7.07
CA ARG A 134 -6.11 -13.12 -5.78
C ARG A 134 -5.32 -12.05 -5.03
N LEU A 135 -4.39 -11.39 -5.72
CA LEU A 135 -3.61 -10.29 -5.16
C LEU A 135 -4.52 -9.14 -4.71
N LYS A 136 -5.46 -8.71 -5.58
CA LYS A 136 -6.40 -7.63 -5.28
C LYS A 136 -7.25 -7.95 -4.05
N SER A 137 -7.81 -9.14 -3.96
CA SER A 137 -8.63 -9.59 -2.83
C SER A 137 -7.82 -9.65 -1.54
N PHE A 138 -6.62 -10.20 -1.57
CA PHE A 138 -5.73 -10.27 -0.42
C PHE A 138 -5.37 -8.89 0.13
N PHE A 139 -4.95 -7.96 -0.74
CA PHE A 139 -4.62 -6.62 -0.31
C PHE A 139 -5.85 -5.77 0.05
N ALA A 140 -7.03 -6.05 -0.53
CA ALA A 140 -8.26 -5.38 -0.15
C ALA A 140 -8.67 -5.70 1.30
N THR A 141 -8.52 -6.96 1.72
CA THR A 141 -8.80 -7.37 3.11
C THR A 141 -7.79 -6.81 4.10
N ARG A 142 -6.53 -6.62 3.68
CA ARG A 142 -5.46 -6.06 4.53
C ARG A 142 -5.40 -4.52 4.51
N ARG A 143 -5.97 -3.87 3.50
CA ARG A 143 -6.12 -2.41 3.44
C ARG A 143 -7.29 -1.90 4.28
N LYS A 144 -8.21 -2.77 4.70
CA LYS A 144 -9.15 -2.40 5.75
C LYS A 144 -8.34 -2.42 7.06
N PRO A 145 -8.27 -1.30 7.80
CA PRO A 145 -7.81 -1.38 9.17
C PRO A 145 -8.63 -2.48 9.83
N PRO A 146 -8.02 -3.36 10.67
CA PRO A 146 -8.78 -4.38 11.35
C PRO A 146 -9.98 -3.71 12.02
N ALA A 147 -11.18 -4.26 11.84
CA ALA A 147 -12.43 -3.72 12.39
C ALA A 147 -12.36 -3.53 13.91
N MET A 148 -11.39 -4.15 14.58
CA MET A 148 -11.09 -3.98 16.00
C MET A 148 -10.41 -2.66 16.35
N MET A 149 -9.72 -1.97 15.40
CA MET A 149 -9.00 -0.73 15.73
C MET A 149 -9.85 0.53 15.59
N SER A 150 -10.92 0.51 14.77
CA SER A 150 -11.85 1.65 14.67
C SER A 150 -12.72 1.81 15.93
N SER A 151 -12.90 0.74 16.74
CA SER A 151 -13.64 0.80 18.00
C SER A 151 -12.83 1.39 19.17
N GLU A 152 -11.50 1.49 19.03
CA GLU A 152 -10.64 2.07 20.07
C GLU A 152 -10.51 3.59 19.95
N PHE A 153 -10.67 4.16 18.75
CA PHE A 153 -10.57 5.60 18.54
C PHE A 153 -11.94 6.26 18.61
N LYS A 154 -12.02 7.30 19.42
CA LYS A 154 -13.18 8.18 19.53
C LYS A 154 -12.82 9.53 18.93
N VAL A 155 -13.79 10.17 18.27
CA VAL A 155 -13.66 11.53 17.76
C VAL A 155 -14.75 12.39 18.38
N LYS A 156 -14.38 13.55 18.90
CA LYS A 156 -15.33 14.58 19.36
C LYS A 156 -15.13 15.87 18.59
N THR A 157 -16.20 16.66 18.50
CA THR A 157 -16.08 18.09 18.20
C THR A 157 -15.38 18.75 19.39
N ALA A 158 -14.37 19.56 19.12
CA ALA A 158 -13.59 20.26 20.11
C ALA A 158 -13.89 21.77 20.05
N SER A 159 -13.90 22.41 21.20
CA SER A 159 -14.05 23.85 21.33
C SER A 159 -12.67 24.51 21.36
N TRP A 160 -12.48 25.56 20.56
CA TRP A 160 -11.20 26.27 20.57
C TRP A 160 -10.82 26.83 21.95
N PRO A 161 -11.70 27.47 22.74
CA PRO A 161 -11.33 27.96 24.07
C PRO A 161 -10.92 26.81 25.02
N ASP A 162 -11.70 25.72 25.06
CA ASP A 162 -11.52 24.66 26.06
C ASP A 162 -10.44 23.67 25.69
N ASP A 163 -10.38 23.28 24.40
CA ASP A 163 -9.46 22.25 23.90
C ASP A 163 -8.19 22.86 23.23
N MET A 164 -8.00 24.18 23.28
CA MET A 164 -6.93 24.91 22.59
C MET A 164 -5.54 24.33 22.90
N ALA A 165 -5.25 24.04 24.16
CA ALA A 165 -3.95 23.50 24.56
C ALA A 165 -3.65 22.17 23.88
N THR A 166 -4.64 21.29 23.80
CA THR A 166 -4.52 19.98 23.15
C THR A 166 -4.37 20.12 21.63
N LEU A 167 -5.22 20.95 21.01
CA LEU A 167 -5.14 21.22 19.58
C LEU A 167 -3.77 21.77 19.16
N LYS A 168 -3.26 22.75 19.92
CA LYS A 168 -1.92 23.30 19.72
C LYS A 168 -0.84 22.24 19.86
N ALA A 169 -0.85 21.44 20.94
CA ALA A 169 0.16 20.41 21.18
C ALA A 169 0.26 19.42 20.00
N ILE A 170 -0.88 18.89 19.53
CA ILE A 170 -0.90 17.95 18.39
C ILE A 170 -0.38 18.62 17.12
N ARG A 171 -0.81 19.83 16.83
CA ARG A 171 -0.46 20.56 15.61
C ARG A 171 1.02 20.98 15.62
N PHE A 172 1.54 21.43 16.75
CA PHE A 172 2.95 21.77 16.90
C PHE A 172 3.87 20.58 16.67
N GLU A 173 3.55 19.41 17.27
CA GLU A 173 4.33 18.18 17.06
C GLU A 173 4.40 17.82 15.57
N VAL A 174 3.24 17.85 14.87
CA VAL A 174 3.16 17.40 13.47
C VAL A 174 3.66 18.46 12.49
N PHE A 175 3.22 19.71 12.63
CA PHE A 175 3.52 20.73 11.62
C PHE A 175 4.81 21.47 11.90
N VAL A 176 5.06 21.84 13.16
CA VAL A 176 6.25 22.64 13.50
C VAL A 176 7.47 21.75 13.73
N GLU A 177 7.37 20.75 14.59
CA GLU A 177 8.54 19.93 14.94
C GLU A 177 8.90 18.94 13.82
N GLU A 178 7.90 18.27 13.21
CA GLU A 178 8.18 17.27 12.18
C GLU A 178 8.31 17.90 10.77
N GLN A 179 7.32 18.71 10.35
CA GLN A 179 7.27 19.26 8.98
C GLN A 179 8.00 20.60 8.82
N LYS A 180 8.49 21.20 9.91
CA LYS A 180 9.25 22.47 9.93
C LYS A 180 8.46 23.67 9.42
N VAL A 181 7.12 23.66 9.56
CA VAL A 181 6.28 24.83 9.30
C VAL A 181 6.61 25.93 10.34
N PRO A 182 6.74 27.21 9.94
CA PRO A 182 6.98 28.31 10.87
C PRO A 182 5.90 28.39 11.96
N VAL A 183 6.29 28.58 13.20
CA VAL A 183 5.39 28.64 14.37
C VAL A 183 4.31 29.69 14.22
N GLU A 184 4.66 30.84 13.67
CA GLU A 184 3.77 31.98 13.42
C GLU A 184 2.68 31.69 12.37
N SER A 185 2.91 30.71 11.51
CA SER A 185 1.95 30.28 10.47
C SER A 185 0.98 29.20 10.94
N GLU A 186 1.23 28.60 12.12
CA GLU A 186 0.46 27.45 12.58
C GLU A 186 -0.88 27.85 13.20
N ILE A 187 -0.92 28.93 13.98
CA ILE A 187 -2.12 29.47 14.61
C ILE A 187 -2.59 30.71 13.86
N ASP A 188 -3.85 30.74 13.48
CA ASP A 188 -4.42 31.85 12.69
C ASP A 188 -5.74 32.37 13.27
N ALA A 189 -6.24 33.47 12.70
CA ALA A 189 -7.46 34.14 13.14
C ALA A 189 -8.73 33.30 12.89
N TYR A 190 -8.65 32.26 12.10
CA TYR A 190 -9.78 31.35 11.82
C TYR A 190 -9.96 30.27 12.89
N ASP A 191 -8.95 30.02 13.74
CA ASP A 191 -9.05 28.97 14.75
C ASP A 191 -10.25 29.15 15.70
N PRO A 192 -10.52 30.35 16.24
CA PRO A 192 -11.71 30.55 17.08
C PRO A 192 -13.05 30.43 16.36
N LEU A 193 -13.06 30.56 15.03
CA LEU A 193 -14.24 30.53 14.17
C LEU A 193 -14.52 29.14 13.58
N SER A 194 -13.58 28.20 13.73
CA SER A 194 -13.61 26.90 13.11
C SER A 194 -14.28 25.84 14.00
N ILE A 195 -14.84 24.82 13.37
CA ILE A 195 -15.20 23.56 14.04
C ILE A 195 -13.96 22.69 14.10
N HIS A 196 -13.53 22.35 15.30
CA HIS A 196 -12.39 21.46 15.50
C HIS A 196 -12.84 20.04 15.82
N ALA A 197 -12.00 19.05 15.49
CA ALA A 197 -12.14 17.67 15.88
C ALA A 197 -10.87 17.16 16.55
N ILE A 198 -11.02 16.37 17.61
CA ILE A 198 -9.93 15.66 18.28
C ILE A 198 -10.27 14.17 18.28
N ALA A 199 -9.28 13.35 17.90
CA ALA A 199 -9.33 11.91 18.03
C ALA A 199 -8.46 11.45 19.21
N TRP A 200 -8.95 10.45 19.97
CA TRP A 200 -8.19 9.85 21.06
C TRP A 200 -8.51 8.36 21.22
N SER A 201 -7.59 7.63 21.87
CA SER A 201 -7.74 6.26 22.30
C SER A 201 -7.08 6.07 23.65
N ASN A 202 -7.72 5.36 24.56
CA ASN A 202 -7.18 5.01 25.89
C ASN A 202 -6.63 6.23 26.67
N GLY A 203 -7.32 7.38 26.57
CA GLY A 203 -6.91 8.63 27.25
C GLY A 203 -5.76 9.39 26.57
N GLN A 204 -5.22 8.90 25.46
CA GLN A 204 -4.18 9.56 24.69
C GLN A 204 -4.78 10.24 23.45
N HIS A 205 -4.37 11.47 23.17
CA HIS A 205 -4.73 12.16 21.95
C HIS A 205 -3.97 11.56 20.77
N ALA A 206 -4.68 11.33 19.65
CA ALA A 206 -4.14 10.66 18.47
C ALA A 206 -4.02 11.57 17.25
N GLY A 207 -4.84 12.63 17.19
CA GLY A 207 -4.83 13.56 16.08
C GLY A 207 -5.93 14.60 16.19
N CYS A 208 -5.92 15.56 15.28
CA CYS A 208 -6.92 16.61 15.18
C CYS A 208 -7.13 17.07 13.72
N GLY A 209 -8.14 17.89 13.52
CA GLY A 209 -8.44 18.58 12.27
C GLY A 209 -9.42 19.73 12.50
N ARG A 210 -9.58 20.61 11.53
CA ARG A 210 -10.56 21.71 11.59
C ARG A 210 -11.35 21.86 10.31
N LEU A 211 -12.57 22.37 10.43
CA LEU A 211 -13.44 22.80 9.35
C LEU A 211 -13.69 24.30 9.51
N LEU A 212 -13.30 25.09 8.52
CA LEU A 212 -13.50 26.52 8.46
C LEU A 212 -14.95 26.88 8.16
N PRO A 213 -15.36 28.14 8.42
CA PRO A 213 -16.72 28.60 8.09
C PRO A 213 -17.10 28.49 6.60
N ASP A 214 -16.13 28.56 5.71
CA ASP A 214 -16.28 28.49 4.25
C ASP A 214 -16.29 27.07 3.67
N GLY A 215 -16.29 26.02 4.52
CA GLY A 215 -16.26 24.63 4.08
C GLY A 215 -14.86 24.07 3.86
N HIS A 216 -13.80 24.84 4.15
CA HIS A 216 -12.44 24.35 3.99
C HIS A 216 -12.03 23.45 5.17
N ILE A 217 -11.63 22.20 4.89
CA ILE A 217 -11.06 21.28 5.88
C ILE A 217 -9.54 21.43 5.86
N GLY A 218 -8.96 21.68 7.03
CA GLY A 218 -7.51 21.86 7.16
C GLY A 218 -6.97 21.41 8.50
N ARG A 219 -5.67 21.64 8.71
CA ARG A 219 -4.93 21.30 9.95
C ARG A 219 -5.15 19.84 10.37
N MET A 220 -5.27 18.93 9.38
CA MET A 220 -5.39 17.49 9.60
C MET A 220 -4.04 16.94 10.07
N ALA A 221 -3.93 16.68 11.36
CA ALA A 221 -2.72 16.19 12.02
C ALA A 221 -2.98 14.86 12.71
N VAL A 222 -2.14 13.86 12.47
CA VAL A 222 -2.15 12.57 13.16
C VAL A 222 -0.74 12.33 13.72
N LEU A 223 -0.66 12.13 15.04
CA LEU A 223 0.59 11.85 15.73
C LEU A 223 1.23 10.55 15.21
N LYS A 224 2.53 10.52 15.09
CA LYS A 224 3.31 9.45 14.46
C LYS A 224 2.95 8.03 14.93
N PRO A 225 2.74 7.75 16.25
CA PRO A 225 2.37 6.41 16.72
C PRO A 225 1.00 5.92 16.23
N PHE A 226 0.11 6.82 15.81
CA PHE A 226 -1.27 6.53 15.42
C PHE A 226 -1.52 6.58 13.91
N ARG A 227 -0.46 6.81 13.11
CA ARG A 227 -0.56 6.79 11.63
C ARG A 227 -0.76 5.38 11.11
N GLY A 228 -1.51 5.28 10.00
CA GLY A 228 -1.87 3.98 9.43
C GLY A 228 -2.99 3.24 10.16
N LEU A 229 -3.45 3.74 11.33
CA LEU A 229 -4.50 3.14 12.16
C LEU A 229 -5.92 3.67 11.87
N GLY A 230 -6.10 4.44 10.79
CA GLY A 230 -7.41 4.96 10.37
C GLY A 230 -7.84 6.29 11.02
N VAL A 231 -7.05 6.86 11.95
CA VAL A 231 -7.38 8.09 12.69
C VAL A 231 -7.70 9.27 11.78
N GLY A 232 -6.89 9.50 10.72
CA GLY A 232 -7.13 10.57 9.76
C GLY A 232 -8.47 10.44 9.04
N GLY A 233 -8.87 9.21 8.71
CA GLY A 233 -10.18 8.92 8.10
C GLY A 233 -11.35 9.24 9.03
N LEU A 234 -11.25 8.86 10.30
CA LEU A 234 -12.27 9.17 11.31
C LEU A 234 -12.43 10.68 11.53
N LEU A 235 -11.32 11.43 11.61
CA LEU A 235 -11.32 12.88 11.71
C LEU A 235 -11.98 13.53 10.49
N LEU A 236 -11.59 13.12 9.28
CA LEU A 236 -12.13 13.63 8.04
C LEU A 236 -13.65 13.38 7.93
N GLN A 237 -14.10 12.16 8.22
CA GLN A 237 -15.53 11.80 8.21
C GLN A 237 -16.31 12.62 9.25
N HIS A 238 -15.76 12.84 10.44
CA HIS A 238 -16.39 13.65 11.47
C HIS A 238 -16.57 15.11 11.00
N LEU A 239 -15.53 15.71 10.40
CA LEU A 239 -15.59 17.09 9.90
C LEU A 239 -16.57 17.22 8.71
N MET A 240 -16.58 16.25 7.78
CA MET A 240 -17.58 16.22 6.69
C MET A 240 -19.01 16.12 7.22
N ALA A 241 -19.25 15.25 8.22
CA ALA A 241 -20.57 15.17 8.85
C ALA A 241 -20.97 16.49 9.52
N ARG A 242 -20.04 17.25 10.09
CA ARG A 242 -20.30 18.59 10.63
C ARG A 242 -20.58 19.62 9.55
N ALA A 243 -19.90 19.56 8.42
CA ALA A 243 -20.19 20.39 7.25
C ALA A 243 -21.62 20.12 6.74
N GLN A 244 -22.00 18.85 6.56
CA GLN A 244 -23.38 18.48 6.16
C GLN A 244 -24.44 18.97 7.15
N GLN A 245 -24.21 18.81 8.47
CA GLN A 245 -25.11 19.30 9.51
C GLN A 245 -25.25 20.84 9.51
N ARG A 246 -24.20 21.56 9.10
CA ARG A 246 -24.20 23.01 8.94
C ARG A 246 -24.97 23.46 7.67
N GLY A 247 -25.17 22.53 6.71
CA GLY A 247 -25.85 22.80 5.44
C GLY A 247 -24.90 23.10 4.27
N ASP A 248 -23.60 22.78 4.42
CA ASP A 248 -22.63 22.93 3.33
C ASP A 248 -22.95 21.92 2.22
N CYS A 249 -22.88 22.35 0.96
CA CYS A 249 -23.09 21.47 -0.19
C CYS A 249 -21.80 20.80 -0.66
N GLU A 250 -20.67 21.34 -0.23
CA GLU A 250 -19.33 20.84 -0.61
C GLU A 250 -18.31 21.15 0.48
N VAL A 251 -17.21 20.41 0.44
CA VAL A 251 -16.00 20.68 1.22
C VAL A 251 -14.79 20.72 0.32
N VAL A 252 -13.84 21.58 0.67
CA VAL A 252 -12.57 21.73 -0.04
C VAL A 252 -11.42 21.55 0.92
N LEU A 253 -10.24 21.18 0.40
CA LEU A 253 -9.02 21.11 1.18
C LEU A 253 -7.78 21.26 0.28
N SER A 254 -6.68 21.71 0.88
CA SER A 254 -5.37 21.78 0.23
C SER A 254 -4.57 20.56 0.69
N ALA A 255 -4.47 19.56 -0.17
CA ALA A 255 -3.77 18.31 0.13
C ALA A 255 -2.29 18.40 -0.18
N GLN A 256 -1.43 18.01 0.75
CA GLN A 256 -0.03 17.71 0.42
C GLN A 256 0.02 16.61 -0.65
N THR A 257 0.85 16.74 -1.68
CA THR A 257 0.80 15.86 -2.87
C THR A 257 0.96 14.38 -2.53
N HIS A 258 1.75 14.04 -1.51
CA HIS A 258 1.88 12.67 -1.03
C HIS A 258 0.61 12.12 -0.35
N ALA A 259 -0.32 12.99 0.07
CA ALA A 259 -1.57 12.62 0.74
C ALA A 259 -2.80 12.59 -0.20
N ILE A 260 -2.67 12.97 -1.47
CA ILE A 260 -3.78 12.97 -2.44
C ILE A 260 -4.51 11.63 -2.45
N GLY A 261 -3.77 10.51 -2.57
CA GLY A 261 -4.35 9.16 -2.58
C GLY A 261 -5.06 8.76 -1.27
N PHE A 262 -4.87 9.48 -0.17
CA PHE A 262 -5.67 9.31 1.04
C PHE A 262 -7.05 9.96 0.86
N TYR A 263 -7.12 11.19 0.37
CA TYR A 263 -8.38 11.91 0.19
C TYR A 263 -9.24 11.36 -0.96
N GLU A 264 -8.63 10.84 -2.02
CA GLU A 264 -9.34 10.14 -3.11
C GLU A 264 -10.18 8.96 -2.62
N LYS A 265 -9.76 8.27 -1.53
CA LYS A 265 -10.55 7.19 -0.91
C LYS A 265 -11.84 7.67 -0.28
N PHE A 266 -11.95 8.96 0.00
CA PHE A 266 -13.13 9.65 0.51
C PHE A 266 -13.86 10.43 -0.58
N GLU A 267 -13.58 10.13 -1.87
CA GLU A 267 -14.21 10.71 -3.05
C GLU A 267 -13.91 12.21 -3.26
N PHE A 268 -12.79 12.69 -2.69
CA PHE A 268 -12.29 13.99 -3.09
C PHE A 268 -11.64 13.91 -4.47
N VAL A 269 -11.88 14.93 -5.28
CA VAL A 269 -11.32 15.09 -6.63
C VAL A 269 -10.30 16.21 -6.60
N ALA A 270 -9.10 15.95 -7.12
CA ALA A 270 -8.05 16.95 -7.21
C ALA A 270 -8.36 17.97 -8.32
N GLU A 271 -8.18 19.25 -8.02
CA GLU A 271 -8.43 20.38 -8.93
C GLU A 271 -7.21 21.29 -9.03
N GLY A 272 -7.12 22.05 -10.10
CA GLY A 272 -6.06 23.06 -10.29
C GLY A 272 -4.68 22.50 -10.49
N ALA A 273 -3.69 23.41 -10.52
CA ALA A 273 -2.27 23.08 -10.59
C ALA A 273 -1.68 22.83 -9.19
N GLU A 274 -0.56 22.16 -9.13
CA GLU A 274 0.23 22.01 -7.92
C GLU A 274 0.90 23.35 -7.56
N TYR A 275 0.95 23.66 -6.26
CA TYR A 275 1.59 24.88 -5.73
C TYR A 275 2.34 24.60 -4.44
N LEU A 276 3.20 25.52 -4.02
CA LEU A 276 3.95 25.41 -2.77
C LEU A 276 3.26 26.22 -1.67
N ASP A 277 3.00 25.55 -0.54
CA ASP A 277 2.64 26.18 0.73
C ASP A 277 3.69 25.78 1.79
N CYS A 278 4.34 26.77 2.42
CA CYS A 278 5.46 26.54 3.34
C CYS A 278 6.54 25.59 2.78
N ASN A 279 6.88 25.72 1.49
CA ASN A 279 7.80 24.84 0.74
C ASN A 279 7.37 23.37 0.62
N ILE A 280 6.14 23.06 0.93
CA ILE A 280 5.55 21.71 0.76
C ILE A 280 4.63 21.75 -0.47
N PRO A 281 4.76 20.83 -1.43
CA PRO A 281 3.87 20.76 -2.58
C PRO A 281 2.45 20.40 -2.17
N HIS A 282 1.46 21.22 -2.60
CA HIS A 282 0.03 21.05 -2.33
C HIS A 282 -0.77 21.04 -3.63
N ARG A 283 -1.95 20.45 -3.56
CA ARG A 283 -2.97 20.54 -4.60
C ARG A 283 -4.33 20.62 -3.95
N ASP A 284 -5.19 21.47 -4.49
CA ASP A 284 -6.56 21.61 -3.99
C ASP A 284 -7.39 20.39 -4.36
N MET A 285 -8.27 20.02 -3.47
CA MET A 285 -9.22 18.92 -3.66
C MET A 285 -10.61 19.32 -3.18
N ARG A 286 -11.64 18.82 -3.88
CA ARG A 286 -13.05 19.13 -3.63
C ARG A 286 -13.86 17.85 -3.50
N LYS A 287 -14.89 17.89 -2.65
CA LYS A 287 -15.92 16.86 -2.56
C LYS A 287 -17.30 17.51 -2.40
N ILE A 288 -18.27 17.05 -3.18
CA ILE A 288 -19.71 17.35 -2.99
C ILE A 288 -20.22 16.43 -1.87
N LEU A 289 -20.97 17.01 -0.92
CA LEU A 289 -21.48 16.35 0.28
C LEU A 289 -22.87 15.72 0.09
#